data_1262560c9680c3e2a12cf34979f88260
#
_entry.id   1262560c9680c3e2a12cf34979f88260
#
_cell.length_a   1.000
_cell.length_b   1.000
_cell.length_c   1.000
_cell.angle_alpha   90.00
_cell.angle_beta   90.00
_cell.angle_gamma   90.00
#
_symmetry.space_group_name_H-M   'P 1'
#
loop_
_entity.id
_entity.type
_entity.pdbx_description
1 polymer ?
#
loop_
_entity_poly.entity_id
_entity_poly.type
_entity_poly.pdbx_seq_one_letter_code
_entity_poly.pdbx_strand_id
1 'polypeptide(L)'
;MFVATAEALDDEMRARIALHRAARDLRWRTLEAPRRVAQALATAPHAKGVLIDCLTVWTSNILLASEPTAEQELARELNDLFEWYQASNTELIIVSNEVGMGVVPEYELGRAYRDLLGTANQQIAAHADEVFWLCAGIPLELKARAVRLEEL
;
A
#
# COMPACT_ATOMS: atom_id res chain seq x y z
N MET A 1 -10.61 9.48 -5.27
CA MET A 1 -9.23 10.08 -5.21
C MET A 1 -8.22 8.97 -5.48
N PHE A 2 -7.13 9.26 -6.16
CA PHE A 2 -6.01 8.35 -6.39
C PHE A 2 -4.80 8.85 -5.59
N VAL A 3 -4.33 8.06 -4.64
CA VAL A 3 -3.13 8.37 -3.84
C VAL A 3 -1.94 7.68 -4.49
N ALA A 4 -1.01 8.47 -5.02
CA ALA A 4 0.21 8.00 -5.64
C ALA A 4 1.34 8.02 -4.60
N THR A 5 1.93 6.86 -4.34
CA THR A 5 3.04 6.72 -3.37
C THR A 5 4.41 6.75 -4.03
N ALA A 6 4.48 6.71 -5.37
CA ALA A 6 5.74 6.69 -6.09
C ALA A 6 6.41 8.07 -6.12
N GLU A 7 7.74 8.08 -5.90
CA GLU A 7 8.61 9.23 -6.08
C GLU A 7 9.40 9.11 -7.38
N ALA A 8 9.57 10.24 -8.08
CA ALA A 8 10.31 10.30 -9.35
C ALA A 8 11.82 10.45 -9.11
N LEU A 9 12.45 9.44 -8.53
CA LEU A 9 13.85 9.48 -8.11
C LEU A 9 14.83 9.40 -9.29
N ASP A 10 14.43 8.76 -10.39
CA ASP A 10 15.22 8.62 -11.61
C ASP A 10 14.38 8.85 -12.87
N ASP A 11 15.02 8.83 -14.05
CA ASP A 11 14.37 9.09 -15.33
C ASP A 11 13.40 7.96 -15.72
N GLU A 12 13.71 6.71 -15.37
CA GLU A 12 12.82 5.57 -15.63
C GLU A 12 11.53 5.71 -14.83
N MET A 13 11.63 5.98 -13.52
CA MET A 13 10.48 6.16 -12.66
C MET A 13 9.66 7.39 -13.07
N ARG A 14 10.33 8.48 -13.50
CA ARG A 14 9.66 9.66 -14.07
C ARG A 14 8.81 9.32 -15.28
N ALA A 15 9.36 8.53 -16.21
CA ALA A 15 8.64 8.10 -17.42
C ALA A 15 7.45 7.18 -17.04
N ARG A 16 7.63 6.24 -16.11
CA ARG A 16 6.56 5.35 -15.63
C ARG A 16 5.43 6.15 -14.98
N ILE A 17 5.73 7.07 -14.09
CA ILE A 17 4.73 7.95 -13.45
C ILE A 17 3.97 8.75 -14.50
N ALA A 18 4.66 9.30 -15.51
CA ALA A 18 4.01 10.06 -16.59
C ALA A 18 3.05 9.20 -17.40
N LEU A 19 3.43 7.97 -17.74
CA LEU A 19 2.56 7.01 -18.44
C LEU A 19 1.33 6.63 -17.58
N HIS A 20 1.52 6.33 -16.30
CA HIS A 20 0.42 6.02 -15.39
C HIS A 20 -0.54 7.20 -15.22
N ARG A 21 -0.01 8.43 -15.17
CA ARG A 21 -0.84 9.65 -15.13
C ARG A 21 -1.64 9.84 -16.42
N ALA A 22 -1.00 9.65 -17.57
CA ALA A 22 -1.65 9.81 -18.89
C ALA A 22 -2.75 8.76 -19.14
N ALA A 23 -2.56 7.53 -18.64
CA ALA A 23 -3.54 6.45 -18.76
C ALA A 23 -4.71 6.57 -17.75
N ARG A 24 -4.59 7.43 -16.74
CA ARG A 24 -5.60 7.57 -15.70
C ARG A 24 -6.80 8.36 -16.21
N ASP A 25 -8.00 7.87 -15.91
CA ASP A 25 -9.25 8.58 -16.21
C ASP A 25 -9.26 9.96 -15.52
N LEU A 26 -9.68 10.99 -16.26
CA LEU A 26 -9.71 12.39 -15.79
C LEU A 26 -10.62 12.62 -14.58
N ARG A 27 -11.50 11.68 -14.27
CA ARG A 27 -12.36 11.74 -13.06
C ARG A 27 -11.56 11.52 -11.76
N TRP A 28 -10.37 10.92 -11.83
CA TRP A 28 -9.51 10.76 -10.69
C TRP A 28 -8.79 12.06 -10.34
N ARG A 29 -8.96 12.51 -9.11
CA ARG A 29 -8.06 13.51 -8.53
C ARG A 29 -6.85 12.79 -7.95
N THR A 30 -5.65 13.22 -8.30
CA THR A 30 -4.41 12.65 -7.79
C THR A 30 -3.93 13.41 -6.56
N LEU A 31 -3.58 12.66 -5.51
CA LEU A 31 -2.87 13.13 -4.33
C LEU A 31 -1.51 12.41 -4.29
N GLU A 32 -0.42 13.15 -4.33
CA GLU A 32 0.92 12.58 -4.18
C GLU A 32 1.26 12.53 -2.70
N ALA A 33 1.45 11.31 -2.18
CA ALA A 33 1.77 11.05 -0.80
C ALA A 33 2.71 9.85 -0.68
N PRO A 34 4.01 10.03 -0.91
CA PRO A 34 5.00 8.94 -0.83
C PRO A 34 5.14 8.38 0.59
N ARG A 35 4.84 9.19 1.61
CA ARG A 35 4.76 8.81 3.03
C ARG A 35 3.68 9.64 3.72
N ARG A 36 3.35 9.29 4.98
CA ARG A 36 2.35 9.98 5.81
C ARG A 36 1.00 10.14 5.08
N VAL A 37 0.57 9.06 4.46
CA VAL A 37 -0.62 9.02 3.61
C VAL A 37 -1.86 9.52 4.34
N ALA A 38 -2.05 9.14 5.60
CA ALA A 38 -3.18 9.60 6.41
C ALA A 38 -3.21 11.12 6.61
N GLN A 39 -2.03 11.75 6.86
CA GLN A 39 -1.94 13.20 7.00
C GLN A 39 -2.27 13.93 5.70
N ALA A 40 -1.80 13.39 4.57
CA ALA A 40 -2.12 13.93 3.26
C ALA A 40 -3.62 13.83 2.97
N LEU A 41 -4.23 12.69 3.28
CA LEU A 41 -5.68 12.47 3.13
C LEU A 41 -6.50 13.39 4.04
N ALA A 42 -6.07 13.62 5.28
CA ALA A 42 -6.77 14.49 6.24
C ALA A 42 -6.83 15.96 5.77
N THR A 43 -5.86 16.41 4.98
CA THR A 43 -5.82 17.77 4.44
C THR A 43 -6.41 17.90 3.03
N ALA A 44 -6.65 16.78 2.36
CA ALA A 44 -7.21 16.75 1.01
C ALA A 44 -8.74 16.95 1.02
N PRO A 45 -9.31 17.46 -0.07
CA PRO A 45 -10.78 17.51 -0.21
C PRO A 45 -11.39 16.11 -0.12
N HIS A 46 -12.50 15.99 0.60
CA HIS A 46 -13.20 14.72 0.78
C HIS A 46 -13.46 13.99 -0.55
N ALA A 47 -13.31 12.67 -0.53
CA ALA A 47 -13.63 11.78 -1.63
C ALA A 47 -14.40 10.56 -1.10
N LYS A 48 -15.46 10.16 -1.81
CA LYS A 48 -16.25 8.95 -1.47
C LYS A 48 -15.44 7.67 -1.59
N GLY A 49 -14.46 7.64 -2.50
CA GLY A 49 -13.56 6.51 -2.71
C GLY A 49 -12.12 6.97 -2.83
N VAL A 50 -11.22 6.26 -2.19
CA VAL A 50 -9.77 6.45 -2.22
C VAL A 50 -9.11 5.16 -2.67
N LEU A 51 -8.19 5.26 -3.62
CA LEU A 51 -7.34 4.15 -4.06
C LEU A 51 -5.88 4.54 -3.79
N ILE A 52 -5.18 3.74 -2.99
CA ILE A 52 -3.75 3.90 -2.70
C ILE A 52 -2.96 2.96 -3.64
N ASP A 53 -2.12 3.53 -4.48
CA ASP A 53 -1.26 2.81 -5.43
C ASP A 53 0.20 3.28 -5.26
N CYS A 54 1.00 2.49 -4.50
CA CYS A 54 0.68 1.23 -3.84
C CYS A 54 1.35 1.11 -2.45
N LEU A 55 0.92 0.17 -1.64
CA LEU A 55 1.55 -0.15 -0.35
C LEU A 55 3.01 -0.59 -0.53
N THR A 56 3.31 -1.29 -1.61
CA THR A 56 4.65 -1.76 -2.01
C THR A 56 5.67 -0.61 -2.04
N VAL A 57 5.37 0.45 -2.79
CA VAL A 57 6.26 1.61 -2.91
C VAL A 57 6.25 2.44 -1.63
N TRP A 58 5.09 2.60 -0.99
CA TRP A 58 4.98 3.29 0.30
C TRP A 58 5.89 2.65 1.36
N THR A 59 5.85 1.31 1.50
CA THR A 59 6.73 0.55 2.41
C THR A 59 8.21 0.75 2.05
N SER A 60 8.56 0.74 0.77
CA SER A 60 9.92 1.03 0.30
C SER A 60 10.38 2.43 0.71
N ASN A 61 9.54 3.45 0.54
CA ASN A 61 9.87 4.82 0.91
C ASN A 61 10.09 4.96 2.43
N ILE A 62 9.30 4.25 3.25
CA ILE A 62 9.49 4.21 4.71
C ILE A 62 10.82 3.56 5.05
N LEU A 63 11.13 2.38 4.48
CA LEU A 63 12.36 1.67 4.74
C LEU A 63 13.59 2.52 4.43
N LEU A 64 13.62 3.11 3.22
CA LEU A 64 14.77 3.91 2.77
C LEU A 64 14.97 5.20 3.56
N ALA A 65 13.91 5.76 4.14
CA ALA A 65 13.99 7.03 4.86
C ALA A 65 14.17 6.87 6.37
N SER A 66 13.88 5.70 6.94
CA SER A 66 13.72 5.52 8.38
C SER A 66 14.53 4.35 8.95
N GLU A 67 15.46 3.78 8.20
CA GLU A 67 16.36 2.76 8.74
C GLU A 67 17.22 3.35 9.90
N PRO A 68 17.32 2.67 11.06
CA PRO A 68 16.85 1.33 11.42
C PRO A 68 15.43 1.27 12.04
N THR A 69 14.66 2.33 12.08
CA THR A 69 13.34 2.44 12.75
C THR A 69 12.15 2.19 11.82
N ALA A 70 12.40 1.60 10.64
CA ALA A 70 11.39 1.44 9.59
C ALA A 70 10.14 0.65 10.04
N GLU A 71 10.30 -0.38 10.87
CA GLU A 71 9.16 -1.15 11.40
C GLU A 71 8.25 -0.29 12.29
N GLN A 72 8.84 0.52 13.17
CA GLN A 72 8.10 1.41 14.05
C GLN A 72 7.39 2.51 13.25
N GLU A 73 8.07 3.06 12.25
CA GLU A 73 7.49 4.09 11.39
C GLU A 73 6.37 3.53 10.52
N LEU A 74 6.51 2.32 9.96
CA LEU A 74 5.45 1.62 9.25
C LEU A 74 4.23 1.42 10.15
N ALA A 75 4.42 0.87 11.34
CA ALA A 75 3.34 0.62 12.28
C ALA A 75 2.59 1.92 12.62
N ARG A 76 3.32 3.02 12.82
CA ARG A 76 2.74 4.34 13.08
C ARG A 76 1.92 4.84 11.89
N GLU A 77 2.49 4.82 10.67
CA GLU A 77 1.80 5.31 9.47
C GLU A 77 0.55 4.47 9.14
N LEU A 78 0.58 3.16 9.38
CA LEU A 78 -0.60 2.29 9.20
C LEU A 78 -1.67 2.56 10.26
N ASN A 79 -1.29 2.74 11.54
CA ASN A 79 -2.24 3.11 12.59
C ASN A 79 -2.91 4.46 12.29
N ASP A 80 -2.14 5.47 11.87
CA ASP A 80 -2.68 6.77 11.45
C ASP A 80 -3.69 6.60 10.28
N LEU A 81 -3.41 5.68 9.33
CA LEU A 81 -4.33 5.37 8.24
C LEU A 81 -5.62 4.70 8.73
N PHE A 82 -5.53 3.75 9.65
CA PHE A 82 -6.70 3.08 10.21
C PHE A 82 -7.58 4.05 11.01
N GLU A 83 -6.98 4.93 11.82
CA GLU A 83 -7.70 5.99 12.54
C GLU A 83 -8.40 6.95 11.58
N TRP A 84 -7.70 7.40 10.55
CA TRP A 84 -8.29 8.24 9.50
C TRP A 84 -9.46 7.54 8.81
N TYR A 85 -9.30 6.27 8.43
CA TYR A 85 -10.33 5.48 7.76
C TYR A 85 -11.57 5.32 8.63
N GLN A 86 -11.42 4.97 9.90
CA GLN A 86 -12.53 4.84 10.85
C GLN A 86 -13.31 6.14 11.06
N ALA A 87 -12.62 7.29 11.01
CA ALA A 87 -13.23 8.60 11.13
C ALA A 87 -13.84 9.11 9.82
N SER A 88 -13.50 8.51 8.68
CA SER A 88 -13.95 8.89 7.35
C SER A 88 -15.17 8.08 6.92
N ASN A 89 -16.02 8.66 6.07
CA ASN A 89 -17.07 7.92 5.36
C ASN A 89 -16.60 7.67 3.92
N THR A 90 -15.50 6.92 3.76
CA THR A 90 -14.78 6.74 2.50
C THR A 90 -14.60 5.26 2.21
N GLU A 91 -14.87 4.82 0.98
CA GLU A 91 -14.44 3.51 0.50
C GLU A 91 -12.93 3.54 0.23
N LEU A 92 -12.18 2.60 0.80
CA LEU A 92 -10.72 2.55 0.69
C LEU A 92 -10.29 1.28 -0.04
N ILE A 93 -9.51 1.46 -1.10
CA ILE A 93 -8.85 0.37 -1.83
C ILE A 93 -7.35 0.57 -1.73
N ILE A 94 -6.62 -0.47 -1.35
CA ILE A 94 -5.15 -0.46 -1.27
C ILE A 94 -4.60 -1.53 -2.20
N VAL A 95 -3.73 -1.12 -3.12
CA VAL A 95 -3.02 -2.04 -4.01
C VAL A 95 -1.69 -2.41 -3.39
N SER A 96 -1.37 -3.70 -3.40
CA SER A 96 -0.09 -4.23 -2.91
C SER A 96 0.43 -5.37 -3.79
N ASN A 97 1.67 -5.79 -3.53
CA ASN A 97 2.27 -6.97 -4.13
C ASN A 97 2.58 -8.01 -3.04
N GLU A 98 2.49 -9.30 -3.40
CA GLU A 98 2.95 -10.38 -2.55
C GLU A 98 4.36 -10.82 -2.98
N VAL A 99 5.38 -10.28 -2.29
CA VAL A 99 6.78 -10.57 -2.59
C VAL A 99 7.34 -11.77 -1.81
N GLY A 100 6.61 -12.22 -0.79
CA GLY A 100 6.98 -13.35 0.06
C GLY A 100 7.01 -14.70 -0.66
N MET A 101 6.29 -14.83 -1.76
CA MET A 101 6.26 -16.04 -2.60
C MET A 101 7.48 -16.19 -3.53
N GLY A 102 8.35 -15.18 -3.61
CA GLY A 102 9.55 -15.20 -4.44
C GLY A 102 10.76 -15.80 -3.71
N VAL A 103 11.89 -15.84 -4.42
CA VAL A 103 13.19 -16.28 -3.86
C VAL A 103 13.64 -15.26 -2.80
N VAL A 104 14.23 -15.76 -1.71
CA VAL A 104 14.79 -14.89 -0.67
C VAL A 104 15.94 -14.06 -1.24
N PRO A 105 15.91 -12.71 -1.11
CA PRO A 105 16.98 -11.87 -1.61
C PRO A 105 18.34 -12.15 -0.95
N GLU A 106 19.41 -12.11 -1.73
CA GLU A 106 20.78 -12.32 -1.23
C GLU A 106 21.26 -11.16 -0.33
N TYR A 107 20.81 -9.92 -0.62
CA TYR A 107 21.24 -8.71 0.08
C TYR A 107 20.28 -8.35 1.22
N GLU A 108 20.81 -7.75 2.26
CA GLU A 108 20.12 -7.48 3.54
C GLU A 108 18.91 -6.56 3.37
N LEU A 109 19.08 -5.46 2.64
CA LEU A 109 17.99 -4.50 2.40
C LEU A 109 16.79 -5.16 1.70
N GLY A 110 17.04 -6.08 0.76
CA GLY A 110 15.95 -6.81 0.09
C GLY A 110 15.19 -7.73 1.03
N ARG A 111 15.88 -8.37 1.99
CA ARG A 111 15.23 -9.19 3.03
C ARG A 111 14.42 -8.31 3.99
N ALA A 112 15.02 -7.22 4.46
CA ALA A 112 14.31 -6.24 5.31
C ALA A 112 13.04 -5.69 4.63
N TYR A 113 13.15 -5.33 3.35
CA TYR A 113 11.99 -4.89 2.57
C TYR A 113 10.90 -5.97 2.45
N ARG A 114 11.29 -7.22 2.13
CA ARG A 114 10.36 -8.34 2.02
C ARG A 114 9.60 -8.58 3.32
N ASP A 115 10.30 -8.58 4.43
CA ASP A 115 9.72 -8.82 5.76
C ASP A 115 8.80 -7.65 6.16
N LEU A 116 9.25 -6.42 5.91
CA LEU A 116 8.47 -5.23 6.21
C LEU A 116 7.17 -5.17 5.38
N LEU A 117 7.22 -5.45 4.07
CA LEU A 117 6.03 -5.49 3.22
C LEU A 117 5.09 -6.63 3.61
N GLY A 118 5.63 -7.80 3.98
CA GLY A 118 4.84 -8.91 4.49
C GLY A 118 4.05 -8.52 5.75
N THR A 119 4.71 -7.83 6.68
CA THR A 119 4.07 -7.27 7.89
C THR A 119 2.98 -6.25 7.53
N ALA A 120 3.26 -5.34 6.60
CA ALA A 120 2.28 -4.36 6.12
C ALA A 120 1.05 -5.03 5.50
N ASN A 121 1.26 -6.02 4.62
CA ASN A 121 0.19 -6.78 3.99
C ASN A 121 -0.71 -7.48 5.02
N GLN A 122 -0.11 -8.12 6.03
CA GLN A 122 -0.87 -8.79 7.10
C GLN A 122 -1.70 -7.80 7.91
N GLN A 123 -1.13 -6.65 8.30
CA GLN A 123 -1.85 -5.63 9.06
C GLN A 123 -3.02 -5.03 8.25
N ILE A 124 -2.80 -4.68 6.98
CA ILE A 124 -3.87 -4.19 6.10
C ILE A 124 -4.94 -5.26 5.91
N ALA A 125 -4.56 -6.51 5.63
CA ALA A 125 -5.49 -7.61 5.44
C ALA A 125 -6.34 -7.88 6.69
N ALA A 126 -5.77 -7.75 7.88
CA ALA A 126 -6.52 -7.93 9.14
C ALA A 126 -7.66 -6.90 9.28
N HIS A 127 -7.43 -5.65 8.85
CA HIS A 127 -8.41 -4.55 8.94
C HIS A 127 -9.35 -4.44 7.74
N ALA A 128 -8.98 -5.00 6.58
CA ALA A 128 -9.81 -4.94 5.37
C ALA A 128 -11.07 -5.79 5.50
N ASP A 129 -12.17 -5.36 4.91
CA ASP A 129 -13.41 -6.15 4.79
C ASP A 129 -13.23 -7.29 3.79
N GLU A 130 -12.56 -7.03 2.67
CA GLU A 130 -12.30 -7.98 1.59
C GLU A 130 -10.82 -7.93 1.18
N VAL A 131 -10.26 -9.08 0.83
CA VAL A 131 -8.89 -9.20 0.33
C VAL A 131 -8.88 -10.03 -0.95
N PHE A 132 -8.46 -9.41 -2.05
CA PHE A 132 -8.39 -10.05 -3.35
C PHE A 132 -6.95 -10.35 -3.76
N TRP A 133 -6.67 -11.60 -4.07
CA TRP A 133 -5.44 -11.99 -4.73
C TRP A 133 -5.68 -12.18 -6.22
N LEU A 134 -4.91 -11.46 -7.06
CA LEU A 134 -5.02 -11.54 -8.51
C LEU A 134 -3.95 -12.48 -9.06
N CYS A 135 -4.38 -13.63 -9.56
CA CYS A 135 -3.52 -14.60 -10.25
C CYS A 135 -3.92 -14.66 -11.72
N ALA A 136 -3.00 -14.37 -12.63
CA ALA A 136 -3.26 -14.30 -14.09
C ALA A 136 -4.47 -13.41 -14.45
N GLY A 137 -4.67 -12.31 -13.71
CA GLY A 137 -5.81 -11.40 -13.88
C GLY A 137 -7.14 -11.90 -13.29
N ILE A 138 -7.16 -13.07 -12.69
CA ILE A 138 -8.37 -13.65 -12.05
C ILE A 138 -8.36 -13.31 -10.57
N PRO A 139 -9.35 -12.56 -10.04
CA PRO A 139 -9.42 -12.24 -8.62
C PRO A 139 -9.93 -13.45 -7.82
N LEU A 140 -9.25 -13.72 -6.71
CA LEU A 140 -9.67 -14.67 -5.67
C LEU A 140 -9.92 -13.89 -4.38
N GLU A 141 -11.14 -13.92 -3.86
CA GLU A 141 -11.43 -13.36 -2.55
C GLU A 141 -10.89 -14.33 -1.48
N LEU A 142 -9.94 -13.86 -0.65
CA LEU A 142 -9.19 -14.71 0.28
C LEU A 142 -9.93 -14.90 1.61
N LYS A 143 -10.57 -13.84 2.15
CA LYS A 143 -11.24 -13.92 3.46
C LYS A 143 -12.42 -14.88 3.46
N ALA A 144 -13.19 -14.94 2.37
CA ALA A 144 -14.29 -15.88 2.23
C ALA A 144 -13.83 -17.37 2.14
N ARG A 145 -12.55 -17.60 1.90
CA ARG A 145 -11.93 -18.91 1.80
C ARG A 145 -10.94 -19.22 2.93
N ALA A 146 -10.75 -18.25 3.84
CA ALA A 146 -9.82 -18.43 4.94
C ALA A 146 -10.29 -19.54 5.89
N VAL A 147 -9.37 -20.42 6.26
CA VAL A 147 -9.59 -21.43 7.32
C VAL A 147 -9.04 -20.83 8.62
N ARG A 148 -9.81 -20.93 9.70
CA ARG A 148 -9.35 -20.55 11.02
C ARG A 148 -8.39 -21.61 11.53
N LEU A 149 -7.13 -21.22 11.78
CA LEU A 149 -6.08 -22.15 12.26
C LEU A 149 -6.43 -22.75 13.63
N GLU A 150 -7.28 -22.07 14.40
CA GLU A 150 -7.80 -22.55 15.70
C GLU A 150 -8.81 -23.72 15.56
N GLU A 151 -9.29 -23.98 14.35
CA GLU A 151 -10.23 -25.06 14.04
C GLU A 151 -9.52 -26.30 13.43
N LEU A 152 -8.17 -26.27 13.31
CA LEU A 152 -7.33 -27.37 12.86
C LEU A 152 -6.65 -28.09 14.02
#